data_b657c66dbfd36bd5cb2d69b53a310c6b
#
_entry.id   b657c66dbfd36bd5cb2d69b53a310c6b
#
_cell.length_a   1.000
_cell.length_b   1.000
_cell.length_c   1.000
_cell.angle_alpha   90.00
_cell.angle_beta   90.00
_cell.angle_gamma   90.00
#
_symmetry.space_group_name_H-M   'P 1'
#
loop_
_entity.id
_entity.type
_entity.pdbx_description
1 polymer ?
#
loop_
_entity_poly.entity_id
_entity_poly.type
_entity_poly.pdbx_seq_one_letter_code
_entity_poly.pdbx_strand_id
1 'polypeptide(L)'
;MRHLRPAALLAAALVLLLATDGTVVNAEAASPAVAAAPRIRAVTLPDRSGPPRARDTWSGPAFDACTAPPLDTLKAWRDASPYGAVGVYTSGSQRGCGQPRLTAEWVRQVRALGWRFLPVHVGLQAPCADPGRKPRRIDPAKAVEQGREEADEAARSLRALGFAKGSPVYLDIEAYPLRDPACGQAVVDFTLGWTAGLHAAGYRSGFYSSLDSGIADLAAAARAGSSPMPDALWYARWDGRADTDGSGALAPDLWTFHQRVHQYRGNVEETFGGVTLTVDRNHVDGPTAR
;
A
#
# COMPACT_ATOMS: atom_id res chain seq x y z
N MET A 1 55.04 -6.08 32.65
CA MET A 1 55.94 -7.21 32.41
C MET A 1 55.59 -7.85 31.07
N ARG A 2 56.54 -7.73 30.14
CA ARG A 2 56.94 -8.65 29.04
C ARG A 2 55.84 -9.25 28.17
N HIS A 3 55.69 -8.72 26.97
CA HIS A 3 56.25 -9.17 25.67
C HIS A 3 56.01 -10.62 25.29
N LEU A 4 55.38 -10.87 24.13
CA LEU A 4 56.03 -11.60 23.00
C LEU A 4 55.07 -11.71 21.82
N ARG A 5 55.48 -11.18 20.65
CA ARG A 5 55.09 -11.58 19.30
C ARG A 5 56.03 -12.68 18.83
N PRO A 6 55.69 -13.54 17.88
CA PRO A 6 56.46 -13.66 16.65
C PRO A 6 55.55 -13.79 15.40
N ALA A 7 55.91 -13.20 14.33
CA ALA A 7 56.87 -13.44 13.28
C ALA A 7 56.32 -14.23 12.06
N ALA A 8 56.34 -13.58 10.94
CA ALA A 8 55.91 -14.05 9.61
C ALA A 8 56.90 -15.09 9.03
N LEU A 9 56.38 -16.00 8.17
CA LEU A 9 57.17 -16.80 7.26
C LEU A 9 56.64 -16.63 5.85
N LEU A 10 57.45 -16.01 5.00
CA LEU A 10 57.36 -16.01 3.55
C LEU A 10 57.90 -17.35 3.00
N ALA A 11 57.19 -18.00 2.10
CA ALA A 11 57.72 -19.06 1.23
C ALA A 11 57.62 -18.61 -0.22
N ALA A 12 58.76 -18.38 -0.82
CA ALA A 12 58.95 -18.12 -2.25
C ALA A 12 59.02 -19.47 -2.99
N ALA A 13 58.19 -19.68 -3.98
CA ALA A 13 58.30 -20.81 -4.90
C ALA A 13 58.80 -20.32 -6.27
N LEU A 14 59.94 -20.86 -6.64
CA LEU A 14 60.67 -20.66 -7.91
C LEU A 14 60.00 -21.51 -8.99
N VAL A 15 59.53 -20.93 -10.10
CA VAL A 15 59.02 -21.66 -11.26
C VAL A 15 60.08 -21.66 -12.35
N LEU A 16 60.53 -22.86 -12.71
CA LEU A 16 61.47 -23.14 -13.81
C LEU A 16 60.71 -23.12 -15.14
N LEU A 17 61.14 -22.29 -16.08
CA LEU A 17 60.69 -22.30 -17.47
C LEU A 17 61.49 -23.35 -18.28
N LEU A 18 60.80 -24.35 -18.84
CA LEU A 18 61.29 -25.19 -19.91
C LEU A 18 60.56 -24.81 -21.18
N ALA A 19 61.32 -24.30 -22.16
CA ALA A 19 60.83 -24.04 -23.49
C ALA A 19 60.94 -25.38 -24.33
N THR A 20 59.84 -25.74 -24.97
CA THR A 20 59.83 -26.75 -26.03
C THR A 20 59.19 -26.17 -27.26
N ASP A 21 59.98 -26.14 -28.35
CA ASP A 21 59.52 -25.81 -29.70
C ASP A 21 58.50 -26.84 -30.19
N GLY A 22 57.32 -26.42 -30.57
CA GLY A 22 56.32 -27.27 -31.20
C GLY A 22 55.61 -26.50 -32.32
N THR A 23 55.82 -26.94 -33.51
CA THR A 23 55.26 -26.46 -34.79
C THR A 23 53.74 -26.32 -34.75
N VAL A 24 53.26 -25.11 -35.06
CA VAL A 24 51.83 -24.82 -35.18
C VAL A 24 51.28 -25.29 -36.50
N VAL A 25 50.36 -26.26 -36.45
CA VAL A 25 49.50 -26.62 -37.58
C VAL A 25 48.20 -25.90 -37.45
N ASN A 26 47.91 -24.94 -38.32
CA ASN A 26 46.62 -24.24 -38.40
C ASN A 26 45.54 -25.22 -38.89
N ALA A 27 44.68 -25.65 -38.00
CA ALA A 27 43.38 -26.22 -38.32
C ALA A 27 42.31 -25.17 -38.22
N GLU A 28 41.81 -24.73 -39.35
CA GLU A 28 40.69 -23.84 -39.48
C GLU A 28 39.43 -24.61 -39.09
N ALA A 29 38.97 -24.41 -37.87
CA ALA A 29 37.70 -24.97 -37.38
C ALA A 29 36.55 -24.04 -37.77
N ALA A 30 35.73 -24.49 -38.70
CA ALA A 30 34.46 -23.84 -39.04
C ALA A 30 33.54 -23.82 -37.81
N SER A 31 33.21 -22.62 -37.34
CA SER A 31 32.23 -22.42 -36.29
C SER A 31 30.80 -22.80 -36.77
N PRO A 32 30.04 -23.61 -36.03
CA PRO A 32 28.66 -23.85 -36.37
C PRO A 32 27.84 -22.57 -36.19
N ALA A 33 27.03 -22.22 -37.18
CA ALA A 33 26.08 -21.11 -37.12
C ALA A 33 25.09 -21.35 -35.98
N VAL A 34 25.18 -20.53 -34.94
CA VAL A 34 24.17 -20.50 -33.86
C VAL A 34 22.89 -19.93 -34.45
N ALA A 35 21.85 -20.77 -34.56
CA ALA A 35 20.51 -20.34 -34.96
C ALA A 35 20.03 -19.29 -33.98
N ALA A 36 19.67 -18.12 -34.50
CA ALA A 36 19.12 -17.02 -33.69
C ALA A 36 17.82 -17.47 -33.04
N ALA A 37 17.80 -17.50 -31.71
CA ALA A 37 16.60 -17.74 -30.94
C ALA A 37 15.53 -16.70 -31.29
N PRO A 38 14.24 -17.07 -31.37
CA PRO A 38 13.17 -16.13 -31.67
C PRO A 38 13.14 -15.04 -30.59
N ARG A 39 13.26 -13.78 -31.00
CA ARG A 39 13.12 -12.63 -30.13
C ARG A 39 11.67 -12.59 -29.64
N ILE A 40 11.44 -12.99 -28.38
CA ILE A 40 10.18 -12.75 -27.69
C ILE A 40 10.04 -11.22 -27.61
N ARG A 41 9.09 -10.66 -28.36
CA ARG A 41 8.72 -9.27 -28.18
C ARG A 41 8.26 -9.12 -26.74
N ALA A 42 8.99 -8.33 -25.95
CA ALA A 42 8.56 -7.90 -24.65
C ALA A 42 7.22 -7.18 -24.85
N VAL A 43 6.15 -7.78 -24.38
CA VAL A 43 4.85 -7.10 -24.25
C VAL A 43 5.05 -6.10 -23.14
N THR A 44 5.32 -4.85 -23.51
CA THR A 44 5.30 -3.73 -22.58
C THR A 44 3.86 -3.60 -22.10
N LEU A 45 3.58 -4.14 -20.90
CA LEU A 45 2.34 -3.82 -20.22
C LEU A 45 2.32 -2.29 -20.04
N PRO A 46 1.21 -1.61 -20.33
CA PRO A 46 1.14 -0.17 -20.11
C PRO A 46 1.42 0.11 -18.63
N ASP A 47 2.45 0.91 -18.37
CA ASP A 47 2.73 1.45 -17.06
C ASP A 47 1.48 2.20 -16.55
N ARG A 48 0.79 1.62 -15.59
CA ARG A 48 -0.40 2.18 -14.94
C ARG A 48 -0.08 2.87 -13.63
N SER A 49 1.18 3.04 -13.31
CA SER A 49 1.69 3.76 -12.13
C SER A 49 1.72 5.29 -12.33
N GLY A 50 1.04 5.80 -13.34
CA GLY A 50 0.86 7.23 -13.53
C GLY A 50 -0.08 7.83 -12.46
N PRO A 51 0.04 9.16 -12.20
CA PRO A 51 -0.82 9.84 -11.23
C PRO A 51 -2.31 9.59 -11.55
N PRO A 52 -3.19 9.61 -10.53
CA PRO A 52 -4.62 9.40 -10.70
C PRO A 52 -5.20 10.31 -11.80
N ARG A 53 -6.03 9.76 -12.69
CA ARG A 53 -6.74 10.60 -13.66
C ARG A 53 -7.70 11.51 -12.90
N ALA A 54 -7.87 12.75 -13.33
CA ALA A 54 -8.72 13.76 -12.69
C ALA A 54 -10.17 13.29 -12.42
N ARG A 55 -10.68 12.31 -13.17
CA ARG A 55 -12.02 11.73 -12.98
C ARG A 55 -12.12 10.79 -11.79
N ASP A 56 -11.00 10.28 -11.29
CA ASP A 56 -10.92 9.27 -10.25
C ASP A 56 -10.48 9.86 -8.91
N THR A 57 -10.28 11.18 -8.84
CA THR A 57 -9.90 11.90 -7.64
C THR A 57 -11.09 12.67 -7.06
N TRP A 58 -11.02 12.94 -5.78
CA TRP A 58 -11.94 13.79 -5.04
C TRP A 58 -11.13 14.72 -4.13
N SER A 59 -11.55 15.98 -4.03
CA SER A 59 -11.02 16.91 -3.03
C SER A 59 -12.18 17.45 -2.21
N GLY A 60 -12.12 17.25 -0.89
CA GLY A 60 -13.14 17.72 0.04
C GLY A 60 -13.40 16.81 1.23
N PRO A 61 -14.43 17.12 2.04
CA PRO A 61 -14.78 16.38 3.24
C PRO A 61 -15.30 14.98 2.95
N ALA A 62 -14.84 14.00 3.73
CA ALA A 62 -15.34 12.64 3.77
C ALA A 62 -15.47 12.14 5.20
N PHE A 63 -16.16 11.04 5.39
CA PHE A 63 -16.23 10.36 6.67
C PHE A 63 -16.06 8.86 6.49
N ASP A 64 -15.66 8.16 7.53
CA ASP A 64 -15.81 6.72 7.63
C ASP A 64 -16.58 6.34 8.90
N ALA A 65 -17.26 5.20 8.85
CA ALA A 65 -18.03 4.66 9.95
C ALA A 65 -17.84 3.16 10.01
N CYS A 66 -17.81 2.59 11.22
CA CYS A 66 -17.50 1.18 11.44
C CYS A 66 -18.35 0.22 10.60
N THR A 67 -19.64 0.54 10.41
CA THR A 67 -20.56 -0.24 9.58
C THR A 67 -21.11 0.63 8.46
N ALA A 68 -21.21 0.10 7.25
CA ALA A 68 -21.83 0.78 6.11
C ALA A 68 -23.24 1.31 6.51
N PRO A 69 -23.48 2.63 6.45
CA PRO A 69 -24.74 3.21 6.91
C PRO A 69 -25.94 2.74 6.08
N PRO A 70 -27.16 2.77 6.62
CA PRO A 70 -28.37 2.56 5.84
C PRO A 70 -28.48 3.53 4.65
N LEU A 71 -29.11 3.09 3.57
CA LEU A 71 -29.29 3.92 2.38
C LEU A 71 -30.04 5.23 2.67
N ASP A 72 -31.10 5.16 3.50
CA ASP A 72 -31.88 6.34 3.88
C ASP A 72 -31.05 7.34 4.70
N THR A 73 -30.15 6.84 5.56
CA THR A 73 -29.18 7.67 6.27
C THR A 73 -28.25 8.40 5.30
N LEU A 74 -27.68 7.69 4.33
CA LEU A 74 -26.80 8.29 3.34
C LEU A 74 -27.54 9.28 2.43
N LYS A 75 -28.82 9.04 2.14
CA LYS A 75 -29.67 10.00 1.43
C LYS A 75 -29.86 11.27 2.24
N ALA A 76 -30.26 11.16 3.51
CA ALA A 76 -30.43 12.32 4.39
C ALA A 76 -29.11 13.11 4.57
N TRP A 77 -28.00 12.40 4.72
CA TRP A 77 -26.68 13.02 4.87
C TRP A 77 -26.21 13.68 3.58
N ARG A 78 -26.55 13.13 2.40
CA ARG A 78 -26.12 13.69 1.12
C ARG A 78 -26.64 15.09 0.89
N ASP A 79 -27.86 15.34 1.33
CA ASP A 79 -28.55 16.62 1.11
C ASP A 79 -28.21 17.66 2.20
N ALA A 80 -27.79 17.22 3.40
CA ALA A 80 -27.65 18.08 4.59
C ALA A 80 -26.21 18.23 5.10
N SER A 81 -25.26 17.35 4.69
CA SER A 81 -23.88 17.37 5.18
C SER A 81 -22.91 17.93 4.14
N PRO A 82 -21.69 18.34 4.56
CA PRO A 82 -20.65 18.76 3.64
C PRO A 82 -19.94 17.57 2.94
N TYR A 83 -20.24 16.34 3.31
CA TYR A 83 -19.51 15.16 2.89
C TYR A 83 -19.84 14.74 1.44
N GLY A 84 -18.80 14.36 0.69
CA GLY A 84 -18.94 13.86 -0.67
C GLY A 84 -18.40 12.44 -0.88
N ALA A 85 -17.68 11.90 0.10
CA ALA A 85 -17.16 10.54 0.07
C ALA A 85 -17.36 9.83 1.41
N VAL A 86 -17.44 8.49 1.36
CA VAL A 86 -17.63 7.62 2.52
C VAL A 86 -16.62 6.48 2.50
N GLY A 87 -15.92 6.28 3.62
CA GLY A 87 -15.09 5.11 3.88
C GLY A 87 -15.93 3.88 4.15
N VAL A 88 -15.61 2.75 3.52
CA VAL A 88 -16.34 1.49 3.66
C VAL A 88 -15.37 0.32 3.78
N TYR A 89 -15.56 -0.49 4.82
CA TYR A 89 -14.68 -1.61 5.16
C TYR A 89 -15.06 -2.85 4.35
N THR A 90 -14.51 -2.94 3.13
CA THR A 90 -14.93 -3.90 2.10
C THR A 90 -14.46 -5.32 2.34
N SER A 91 -13.31 -5.51 2.99
CA SER A 91 -12.69 -6.82 3.15
C SER A 91 -11.72 -6.87 4.33
N GLY A 92 -11.13 -8.03 4.52
CA GLY A 92 -10.16 -8.30 5.58
C GLY A 92 -10.78 -8.98 6.81
N SER A 93 -9.97 -9.85 7.40
CA SER A 93 -10.40 -10.75 8.48
C SER A 93 -10.51 -10.07 9.85
N GLN A 94 -10.06 -8.83 9.97
CA GLN A 94 -9.99 -8.11 11.26
C GLN A 94 -10.79 -6.80 11.28
N ARG A 95 -11.81 -6.70 10.42
CA ARG A 95 -12.77 -5.58 10.48
C ARG A 95 -13.42 -5.51 11.85
N GLY A 96 -13.49 -4.32 12.43
CA GLY A 96 -14.05 -4.10 13.77
C GLY A 96 -15.55 -4.34 13.85
N CYS A 97 -16.29 -4.18 12.74
CA CYS A 97 -17.75 -4.33 12.67
C CYS A 97 -18.16 -5.22 11.50
N GLY A 98 -19.29 -5.93 11.69
CA GLY A 98 -19.98 -6.61 10.59
C GLY A 98 -20.49 -5.62 9.53
N GLN A 99 -20.61 -6.09 8.28
CA GLN A 99 -21.03 -5.28 7.14
C GLN A 99 -22.32 -5.84 6.49
N PRO A 100 -23.45 -5.94 7.23
CA PRO A 100 -24.65 -6.63 6.73
C PRO A 100 -25.31 -5.93 5.55
N ARG A 101 -25.07 -4.62 5.38
CA ARG A 101 -25.65 -3.82 4.30
C ARG A 101 -24.75 -3.66 3.09
N LEU A 102 -23.44 -3.93 3.21
CA LEU A 102 -22.46 -3.72 2.15
C LEU A 102 -22.58 -4.80 1.08
N THR A 103 -23.39 -4.53 0.09
CA THR A 103 -23.64 -5.40 -1.09
C THR A 103 -23.41 -4.61 -2.37
N ALA A 104 -23.29 -5.30 -3.51
CA ALA A 104 -23.18 -4.63 -4.82
C ALA A 104 -24.40 -3.71 -5.10
N GLU A 105 -25.60 -4.13 -4.66
CA GLU A 105 -26.81 -3.32 -4.77
C GLU A 105 -26.69 -2.04 -3.95
N TRP A 106 -26.28 -2.13 -2.70
CA TRP A 106 -26.07 -0.96 -1.83
C TRP A 106 -25.02 -0.01 -2.45
N VAL A 107 -23.89 -0.52 -2.92
CA VAL A 107 -22.85 0.28 -3.59
C VAL A 107 -23.42 1.01 -4.81
N ARG A 108 -24.22 0.33 -5.63
CA ARG A 108 -24.87 0.95 -6.80
C ARG A 108 -25.83 2.07 -6.39
N GLN A 109 -26.65 1.85 -5.38
CA GLN A 109 -27.63 2.84 -4.90
C GLN A 109 -26.95 4.05 -4.28
N VAL A 110 -25.96 3.85 -3.43
CA VAL A 110 -25.18 4.94 -2.80
C VAL A 110 -24.42 5.75 -3.85
N ARG A 111 -23.84 5.08 -4.84
CA ARG A 111 -23.23 5.75 -6.00
C ARG A 111 -24.23 6.61 -6.77
N ALA A 112 -25.44 6.13 -6.96
CA ALA A 112 -26.50 6.87 -7.65
C ALA A 112 -26.92 8.15 -6.89
N LEU A 113 -26.76 8.18 -5.56
CA LEU A 113 -26.92 9.37 -4.73
C LEU A 113 -25.77 10.38 -4.87
N GLY A 114 -24.71 10.05 -5.64
CA GLY A 114 -23.57 10.92 -5.86
C GLY A 114 -22.43 10.76 -4.85
N TRP A 115 -22.48 9.74 -3.97
CA TRP A 115 -21.38 9.43 -3.08
C TRP A 115 -20.20 8.81 -3.81
N ARG A 116 -18.99 9.17 -3.38
CA ARG A 116 -17.74 8.48 -3.68
C ARG A 116 -17.37 7.55 -2.54
N PHE A 117 -16.50 6.59 -2.81
CA PHE A 117 -16.09 5.60 -1.83
C PHE A 117 -14.58 5.62 -1.59
N LEU A 118 -14.21 5.35 -0.35
CA LEU A 118 -12.87 5.00 0.09
C LEU A 118 -12.93 3.54 0.59
N PRO A 119 -12.75 2.54 -0.28
CA PRO A 119 -12.75 1.14 0.13
C PRO A 119 -11.57 0.84 1.04
N VAL A 120 -11.82 0.13 2.15
CA VAL A 120 -10.81 -0.23 3.16
C VAL A 120 -10.73 -1.74 3.28
N HIS A 121 -9.51 -2.26 3.43
CA HIS A 121 -9.21 -3.64 3.76
C HIS A 121 -8.50 -3.70 5.12
N VAL A 122 -9.05 -4.47 6.07
CA VAL A 122 -8.49 -4.61 7.42
C VAL A 122 -8.01 -6.04 7.63
N GLY A 123 -6.76 -6.28 7.27
CA GLY A 123 -6.11 -7.58 7.34
C GLY A 123 -5.12 -7.72 8.49
N LEU A 124 -4.01 -8.41 8.22
CA LEU A 124 -2.92 -8.59 9.16
C LEU A 124 -2.37 -7.24 9.63
N GLN A 125 -1.94 -7.17 10.89
CA GLN A 125 -1.42 -5.96 11.52
C GLN A 125 0.08 -6.06 11.78
N ALA A 126 0.71 -4.93 12.09
CA ALA A 126 2.15 -4.87 12.38
C ALA A 126 2.57 -5.89 13.43
N PRO A 127 3.72 -6.59 13.29
CA PRO A 127 4.16 -7.62 14.23
C PRO A 127 4.23 -7.17 15.68
N CYS A 128 4.63 -5.92 15.90
CA CYS A 128 4.80 -5.31 17.22
C CYS A 128 3.57 -4.53 17.73
N ALA A 129 2.47 -4.51 16.98
CA ALA A 129 1.26 -3.84 17.44
C ALA A 129 0.67 -4.54 18.68
N ASP A 130 -0.01 -3.74 19.52
CA ASP A 130 -0.76 -4.29 20.65
C ASP A 130 -1.78 -5.34 20.15
N PRO A 131 -1.83 -6.55 20.74
CA PRO A 131 -2.76 -7.60 20.32
C PRO A 131 -4.23 -7.19 20.35
N GLY A 132 -4.65 -6.32 21.24
CA GLY A 132 -5.97 -5.70 21.29
C GLY A 132 -7.10 -6.43 20.56
N ARG A 133 -7.87 -5.68 19.78
CA ARG A 133 -9.02 -6.20 19.01
C ARG A 133 -8.64 -6.86 17.67
N LYS A 134 -7.41 -6.64 17.19
CA LYS A 134 -6.92 -7.15 15.89
C LYS A 134 -5.70 -8.05 16.13
N PRO A 135 -5.88 -9.32 16.54
CA PRO A 135 -4.77 -10.16 17.04
C PRO A 135 -3.88 -10.76 15.95
N ARG A 136 -4.33 -10.81 14.69
CA ARG A 136 -3.56 -11.44 13.60
C ARG A 136 -2.44 -10.52 13.13
N ARG A 137 -1.24 -11.08 13.01
CA ARG A 137 -0.01 -10.33 12.73
C ARG A 137 0.62 -10.76 11.42
N ILE A 138 1.32 -9.83 10.81
CA ILE A 138 2.26 -10.08 9.72
C ILE A 138 3.38 -10.98 10.26
N ASP A 139 3.68 -12.05 9.55
CA ASP A 139 4.88 -12.84 9.74
C ASP A 139 6.03 -12.15 8.97
N PRO A 140 7.06 -11.61 9.63
CA PRO A 140 8.13 -10.90 8.96
C PRO A 140 8.84 -11.73 7.88
N ALA A 141 8.91 -13.06 8.05
CA ALA A 141 9.53 -13.94 7.06
C ALA A 141 8.68 -14.14 5.80
N LYS A 142 7.39 -13.78 5.84
CA LYS A 142 6.41 -13.96 4.75
C LYS A 142 5.71 -12.67 4.35
N ALA A 143 6.19 -11.53 4.82
CA ALA A 143 5.48 -10.27 4.71
C ALA A 143 5.04 -9.93 3.27
N VAL A 144 5.94 -10.03 2.29
CA VAL A 144 5.63 -9.77 0.87
C VAL A 144 4.58 -10.74 0.32
N GLU A 145 4.66 -12.03 0.67
CA GLU A 145 3.70 -13.07 0.24
C GLU A 145 2.32 -12.79 0.83
N GLN A 146 2.25 -12.59 2.13
CA GLN A 146 1.02 -12.25 2.85
C GLN A 146 0.38 -10.96 2.31
N GLY A 147 1.18 -9.95 1.97
CA GLY A 147 0.69 -8.73 1.35
C GLY A 147 0.00 -8.99 0.02
N ARG A 148 0.53 -9.88 -0.81
CA ARG A 148 -0.10 -10.30 -2.08
C ARG A 148 -1.41 -11.08 -1.85
N GLU A 149 -1.43 -11.97 -0.86
CA GLU A 149 -2.64 -12.74 -0.51
C GLU A 149 -3.79 -11.84 -0.06
N GLU A 150 -3.49 -10.86 0.79
CA GLU A 150 -4.47 -9.85 1.25
C GLU A 150 -4.92 -8.95 0.09
N ALA A 151 -4.05 -8.60 -0.85
CA ALA A 151 -4.39 -7.87 -2.07
C ALA A 151 -5.36 -8.66 -2.97
N ASP A 152 -5.15 -9.96 -3.09
CA ASP A 152 -6.04 -10.84 -3.84
C ASP A 152 -7.44 -10.92 -3.20
N GLU A 153 -7.51 -11.00 -1.87
CA GLU A 153 -8.77 -10.97 -1.12
C GLU A 153 -9.50 -9.64 -1.37
N ALA A 154 -8.80 -8.52 -1.23
CA ALA A 154 -9.35 -7.18 -1.47
C ALA A 154 -9.86 -7.03 -2.91
N ALA A 155 -9.08 -7.48 -3.90
CA ALA A 155 -9.47 -7.42 -5.30
C ALA A 155 -10.72 -8.29 -5.61
N ARG A 156 -10.84 -9.47 -4.97
CA ARG A 156 -12.05 -10.30 -5.07
C ARG A 156 -13.27 -9.58 -4.49
N SER A 157 -13.11 -8.97 -3.32
CA SER A 157 -14.19 -8.21 -2.66
C SER A 157 -14.64 -7.01 -3.49
N LEU A 158 -13.69 -6.20 -4.01
CA LEU A 158 -14.01 -5.07 -4.87
C LEU A 158 -14.82 -5.49 -6.11
N ARG A 159 -14.43 -6.60 -6.75
CA ARG A 159 -15.18 -7.14 -7.90
C ARG A 159 -16.59 -7.56 -7.49
N ALA A 160 -16.74 -8.29 -6.38
CA ALA A 160 -18.03 -8.74 -5.88
C ALA A 160 -18.97 -7.59 -5.53
N LEU A 161 -18.42 -6.47 -5.05
CA LEU A 161 -19.15 -5.24 -4.72
C LEU A 161 -19.41 -4.33 -5.94
N GLY A 162 -18.89 -4.68 -7.13
CA GLY A 162 -19.11 -3.91 -8.36
C GLY A 162 -18.22 -2.67 -8.51
N PHE A 163 -17.09 -2.61 -7.80
CA PHE A 163 -16.08 -1.58 -8.03
C PHE A 163 -15.25 -1.90 -9.28
N ALA A 164 -15.15 -0.94 -10.18
CA ALA A 164 -14.40 -1.09 -11.43
C ALA A 164 -12.89 -1.15 -11.20
N LYS A 165 -12.17 -1.74 -12.16
CA LYS A 165 -10.71 -1.64 -12.22
C LYS A 165 -10.26 -0.18 -12.24
N GLY A 166 -9.13 0.11 -11.60
CA GLY A 166 -8.66 1.46 -11.34
C GLY A 166 -9.20 2.09 -10.05
N SER A 167 -10.20 1.46 -9.38
CA SER A 167 -10.60 1.88 -8.04
C SER A 167 -9.48 1.70 -7.04
N PRO A 168 -9.32 2.60 -6.04
CA PRO A 168 -8.40 2.39 -4.93
C PRO A 168 -9.00 1.43 -3.91
N VAL A 169 -8.14 0.77 -3.14
CA VAL A 169 -8.46 0.16 -1.84
C VAL A 169 -7.32 0.45 -0.87
N TYR A 170 -7.67 0.89 0.33
CA TYR A 170 -6.72 1.30 1.35
C TYR A 170 -6.49 0.16 2.34
N LEU A 171 -5.24 -0.27 2.47
CA LEU A 171 -4.80 -1.22 3.49
C LEU A 171 -4.78 -0.53 4.83
N ASP A 172 -5.53 -1.03 5.80
CA ASP A 172 -5.59 -0.49 7.16
C ASP A 172 -4.57 -1.23 8.05
N ILE A 173 -3.48 -0.53 8.38
CA ILE A 173 -2.52 -0.91 9.41
C ILE A 173 -2.65 0.11 10.55
N GLU A 174 -3.11 -0.36 11.70
CA GLU A 174 -3.25 0.47 12.90
C GLU A 174 -1.92 1.00 13.41
N ALA A 175 -1.96 1.98 14.30
CA ALA A 175 -0.76 2.51 14.94
C ALA A 175 0.04 1.44 15.68
N TYR A 176 1.35 1.49 15.58
CA TYR A 176 2.28 0.60 16.27
C TYR A 176 3.52 1.38 16.75
N PRO A 177 4.31 0.83 17.72
CA PRO A 177 5.48 1.50 18.22
C PRO A 177 6.60 1.66 17.17
N LEU A 178 7.08 2.88 16.91
CA LEU A 178 8.19 3.17 15.98
C LEU A 178 9.58 2.68 16.43
N ARG A 179 9.69 2.09 17.60
CA ARG A 179 10.98 1.73 18.22
C ARG A 179 11.50 0.35 17.81
N ASP A 180 10.81 -0.35 16.95
CA ASP A 180 11.18 -1.66 16.44
C ASP A 180 11.39 -1.60 14.92
N PRO A 181 12.64 -1.42 14.45
CA PRO A 181 12.93 -1.33 13.02
C PRO A 181 12.55 -2.61 12.24
N ALA A 182 12.60 -3.79 12.88
CA ALA A 182 12.23 -5.03 12.22
C ALA A 182 10.72 -5.11 12.00
N CYS A 183 9.95 -4.57 12.94
CA CYS A 183 8.50 -4.44 12.80
C CYS A 183 8.13 -3.47 11.65
N GLY A 184 8.75 -2.29 11.62
CA GLY A 184 8.53 -1.32 10.55
C GLY A 184 8.91 -1.88 9.18
N GLN A 185 10.03 -2.59 9.07
CA GLN A 185 10.44 -3.24 7.82
C GLN A 185 9.43 -4.31 7.37
N ALA A 186 8.90 -5.11 8.28
CA ALA A 186 7.86 -6.09 7.95
C ALA A 186 6.57 -5.44 7.43
N VAL A 187 6.17 -4.29 7.98
CA VAL A 187 5.02 -3.51 7.47
C VAL A 187 5.31 -2.96 6.07
N VAL A 188 6.51 -2.44 5.84
CA VAL A 188 6.95 -1.98 4.51
C VAL A 188 6.89 -3.12 3.50
N ASP A 189 7.53 -4.25 3.79
CA ASP A 189 7.58 -5.42 2.88
C ASP A 189 6.18 -5.96 2.57
N PHE A 190 5.32 -6.02 3.58
CA PHE A 190 3.91 -6.40 3.40
C PHE A 190 3.19 -5.43 2.46
N THR A 191 3.41 -4.12 2.64
CA THR A 191 2.79 -3.07 1.81
C THR A 191 3.30 -3.09 0.37
N LEU A 192 4.57 -3.43 0.15
CA LEU A 192 5.10 -3.64 -1.21
C LEU A 192 4.43 -4.85 -1.89
N GLY A 193 4.26 -5.96 -1.16
CA GLY A 193 3.51 -7.13 -1.63
C GLY A 193 2.06 -6.81 -1.97
N TRP A 194 1.36 -6.10 -1.08
CA TRP A 194 0.01 -5.58 -1.26
C TRP A 194 -0.11 -4.74 -2.54
N THR A 195 0.79 -3.78 -2.71
CA THR A 195 0.80 -2.88 -3.87
C THR A 195 1.00 -3.64 -5.16
N ALA A 196 2.00 -4.54 -5.20
CA ALA A 196 2.25 -5.38 -6.37
C ALA A 196 1.05 -6.25 -6.74
N GLY A 197 0.39 -6.87 -5.74
CA GLY A 197 -0.81 -7.70 -5.95
C GLY A 197 -1.98 -6.90 -6.51
N LEU A 198 -2.28 -5.73 -5.96
CA LEU A 198 -3.34 -4.86 -6.46
C LEU A 198 -3.07 -4.35 -7.88
N HIS A 199 -1.85 -3.91 -8.17
CA HIS A 199 -1.47 -3.49 -9.51
C HIS A 199 -1.65 -4.61 -10.53
N ALA A 200 -1.23 -5.84 -10.20
CA ALA A 200 -1.46 -7.02 -11.04
C ALA A 200 -2.94 -7.30 -11.26
N ALA A 201 -3.79 -7.08 -10.25
CA ALA A 201 -5.23 -7.23 -10.34
C ALA A 201 -5.93 -6.05 -11.07
N GLY A 202 -5.21 -4.96 -11.35
CA GLY A 202 -5.70 -3.76 -12.04
C GLY A 202 -6.42 -2.76 -11.15
N TYR A 203 -6.16 -2.78 -9.84
CA TYR A 203 -6.63 -1.83 -8.84
C TYR A 203 -5.51 -0.90 -8.38
N ARG A 204 -5.87 0.20 -7.71
CA ARG A 204 -4.90 1.10 -7.09
C ARG A 204 -4.70 0.71 -5.63
N SER A 205 -3.46 0.79 -5.19
CA SER A 205 -3.06 0.55 -3.82
C SER A 205 -3.13 1.83 -3.01
N GLY A 206 -3.91 1.82 -1.93
CA GLY A 206 -3.86 2.81 -0.87
C GLY A 206 -3.26 2.20 0.40
N PHE A 207 -2.78 3.06 1.29
CA PHE A 207 -2.26 2.67 2.59
C PHE A 207 -2.78 3.63 3.66
N TYR A 208 -3.45 3.08 4.69
CA TYR A 208 -3.89 3.81 5.88
C TYR A 208 -3.06 3.40 7.07
N SER A 209 -2.58 4.38 7.81
CA SER A 209 -1.96 4.19 9.13
C SER A 209 -1.84 5.52 9.89
N SER A 210 -1.41 5.44 11.15
CA SER A 210 -0.99 6.63 11.88
C SER A 210 0.18 7.34 11.18
N LEU A 211 0.14 8.67 11.16
CA LEU A 211 1.19 9.50 10.62
C LEU A 211 2.54 9.24 11.30
N ASP A 212 2.50 8.96 12.61
CA ASP A 212 3.69 8.77 13.45
C ASP A 212 4.15 7.29 13.51
N SER A 213 3.58 6.37 12.70
CA SER A 213 4.02 4.96 12.62
C SER A 213 4.11 4.50 11.16
N GLY A 214 3.13 3.75 10.64
CA GLY A 214 3.22 3.16 9.31
C GLY A 214 3.45 4.16 8.18
N ILE A 215 2.89 5.37 8.28
CA ILE A 215 3.15 6.42 7.28
C ILE A 215 4.62 6.88 7.34
N ALA A 216 5.18 7.05 8.54
CA ALA A 216 6.58 7.46 8.70
C ALA A 216 7.55 6.40 8.14
N ASP A 217 7.32 5.11 8.45
CA ASP A 217 8.15 4.01 7.94
C ASP A 217 8.04 3.90 6.40
N LEU A 218 6.83 4.03 5.85
CA LEU A 218 6.62 3.97 4.42
C LEU A 218 7.25 5.18 3.69
N ALA A 219 7.19 6.37 4.28
CA ALA A 219 7.85 7.57 3.76
C ALA A 219 9.39 7.41 3.75
N ALA A 220 9.96 6.81 4.80
CA ALA A 220 11.39 6.50 4.84
C ALA A 220 11.77 5.48 3.76
N ALA A 221 10.98 4.42 3.57
CA ALA A 221 11.20 3.41 2.53
C ALA A 221 11.10 4.01 1.11
N ALA A 222 10.14 4.91 0.86
CA ALA A 222 10.03 5.62 -0.42
C ALA A 222 11.27 6.47 -0.72
N ARG A 223 11.80 7.18 0.28
CA ARG A 223 13.07 7.94 0.15
C ARG A 223 14.28 7.05 -0.10
N ALA A 224 14.27 5.83 0.44
CA ALA A 224 15.30 4.82 0.18
C ALA A 224 15.15 4.14 -1.18
N GLY A 225 14.12 4.48 -1.98
CA GLY A 225 13.91 3.95 -3.32
C GLY A 225 13.17 2.60 -3.37
N SER A 226 12.49 2.21 -2.29
CA SER A 226 11.66 1.00 -2.28
C SER A 226 10.51 1.09 -3.30
N SER A 227 10.18 -0.03 -3.95
CA SER A 227 9.15 -0.08 -5.00
C SER A 227 8.53 -1.49 -5.08
N PRO A 228 7.23 -1.60 -5.45
CA PRO A 228 6.29 -0.53 -5.78
C PRO A 228 5.68 0.12 -4.53
N MET A 229 5.59 1.45 -4.51
CA MET A 229 4.92 2.19 -3.45
C MET A 229 3.40 2.29 -3.69
N PRO A 230 2.58 2.42 -2.63
CA PRO A 230 1.15 2.71 -2.78
C PRO A 230 0.88 3.96 -3.63
N ASP A 231 -0.23 3.93 -4.37
CA ASP A 231 -0.67 5.07 -5.21
C ASP A 231 -1.18 6.24 -4.37
N ALA A 232 -1.61 5.99 -3.13
CA ALA A 232 -2.11 7.03 -2.23
C ALA A 232 -1.90 6.65 -0.76
N LEU A 233 -1.81 7.67 0.09
CA LEU A 233 -1.78 7.54 1.54
C LEU A 233 -3.08 8.07 2.15
N TRP A 234 -3.54 7.41 3.22
CA TRP A 234 -4.56 7.88 4.14
C TRP A 234 -3.94 7.90 5.55
N TYR A 235 -3.50 9.06 5.98
CA TYR A 235 -2.85 9.18 7.27
C TYR A 235 -3.82 9.62 8.37
N ALA A 236 -3.70 8.99 9.52
CA ALA A 236 -4.43 9.36 10.72
C ALA A 236 -3.57 10.26 11.60
N ARG A 237 -4.07 11.48 11.83
CA ARG A 237 -3.58 12.41 12.83
C ARG A 237 -4.73 13.28 13.31
N TRP A 238 -5.15 13.06 14.53
CA TRP A 238 -6.33 13.75 15.09
C TRP A 238 -5.96 15.13 15.65
N ASP A 239 -5.49 16.01 14.77
CA ASP A 239 -5.08 17.38 15.07
C ASP A 239 -6.19 18.42 14.82
N GLY A 240 -7.35 17.99 14.33
CA GLY A 240 -8.51 18.82 14.03
C GLY A 240 -8.40 19.65 12.75
N ARG A 241 -7.34 19.48 11.94
CA ARG A 241 -7.09 20.23 10.71
C ARG A 241 -7.63 19.49 9.50
N ALA A 242 -8.60 20.07 8.82
CA ALA A 242 -9.20 19.52 7.62
C ALA A 242 -8.38 19.87 6.36
N ASP A 243 -7.14 19.39 6.28
CA ASP A 243 -6.23 19.55 5.12
C ASP A 243 -5.48 18.25 4.83
N THR A 244 -4.63 18.25 3.80
CA THR A 244 -3.78 17.12 3.39
C THR A 244 -2.31 17.50 3.28
N ASP A 245 -1.87 18.53 4.01
CA ASP A 245 -0.50 19.02 3.96
C ASP A 245 0.54 18.08 4.59
N GLY A 246 0.08 17.04 5.29
CA GLY A 246 0.92 16.07 5.97
C GLY A 246 1.33 16.51 7.37
N SER A 247 0.67 17.53 7.93
CA SER A 247 0.87 18.04 9.31
C SER A 247 2.34 18.30 9.65
N GLY A 248 3.15 18.68 8.66
CA GLY A 248 4.58 18.94 8.79
C GLY A 248 5.47 17.70 8.96
N ALA A 249 4.89 16.49 9.05
CA ALA A 249 5.64 15.24 9.20
C ALA A 249 5.82 14.49 7.88
N LEU A 250 4.81 14.53 7.00
CA LEU A 250 4.92 13.96 5.65
C LEU A 250 5.49 15.02 4.70
N ALA A 251 6.65 14.74 4.12
CA ALA A 251 7.33 15.67 3.25
C ALA A 251 6.48 16.11 2.06
N PRO A 252 6.62 17.36 1.61
CA PRO A 252 5.78 17.96 0.57
C PRO A 252 5.98 17.34 -0.83
N ASP A 253 7.03 16.60 -1.05
CA ASP A 253 7.37 15.92 -2.31
C ASP A 253 6.87 14.47 -2.39
N LEU A 254 6.32 13.91 -1.30
CA LEU A 254 5.82 12.55 -1.26
C LEU A 254 4.29 12.49 -1.37
N TRP A 255 3.76 11.73 -2.31
CA TRP A 255 2.32 11.57 -2.56
C TRP A 255 1.57 12.90 -2.69
N THR A 256 2.06 13.81 -3.54
CA THR A 256 1.59 15.20 -3.61
C THR A 256 0.44 15.46 -4.57
N PHE A 257 0.35 14.74 -5.68
CA PHE A 257 -0.61 15.05 -6.74
C PHE A 257 -1.92 14.27 -6.55
N HIS A 258 -2.81 14.78 -5.70
CA HIS A 258 -4.08 14.14 -5.39
C HIS A 258 -3.91 12.69 -4.92
N GLN A 259 -3.03 12.49 -3.93
CA GLN A 259 -2.66 11.17 -3.42
C GLN A 259 -2.74 11.07 -1.89
N ARG A 260 -3.42 12.02 -1.22
CA ARG A 260 -3.50 12.05 0.24
C ARG A 260 -4.94 12.10 0.73
N VAL A 261 -5.16 11.40 1.83
CA VAL A 261 -6.36 11.49 2.67
C VAL A 261 -5.90 11.70 4.11
N HIS A 262 -6.53 12.59 4.82
CA HIS A 262 -6.25 12.88 6.23
C HIS A 262 -7.46 12.55 7.09
N GLN A 263 -7.34 11.58 7.99
CA GLN A 263 -8.28 11.37 9.08
C GLN A 263 -7.88 12.29 10.23
N TYR A 264 -8.56 13.43 10.33
CA TYR A 264 -8.14 14.50 11.24
C TYR A 264 -8.88 14.49 12.60
N ARG A 265 -9.93 13.67 12.72
CA ARG A 265 -10.68 13.52 13.97
C ARG A 265 -11.49 12.22 13.95
N GLY A 266 -11.41 11.45 15.03
CA GLY A 266 -12.16 10.21 15.16
C GLY A 266 -13.23 10.24 16.23
N ASN A 267 -14.17 9.28 16.15
CA ASN A 267 -15.24 9.01 17.11
C ASN A 267 -16.13 10.23 17.40
N VAL A 268 -16.56 10.94 16.37
CA VAL A 268 -17.40 12.13 16.49
C VAL A 268 -18.86 11.75 16.21
N GLU A 269 -19.75 12.14 17.11
CA GLU A 269 -21.19 12.11 16.83
C GLU A 269 -21.58 13.32 15.98
N GLU A 270 -22.22 13.08 14.85
CA GLU A 270 -22.70 14.11 13.94
C GLU A 270 -24.13 13.83 13.50
N THR A 271 -24.90 14.88 13.38
CA THR A 271 -26.31 14.81 12.99
C THR A 271 -26.54 15.65 11.74
N PHE A 272 -26.93 15.00 10.64
CA PHE A 272 -27.33 15.65 9.40
C PHE A 272 -28.64 15.07 8.90
N GLY A 273 -29.54 15.93 8.40
CA GLY A 273 -30.86 15.51 7.94
C GLY A 273 -31.67 14.77 9.01
N GLY A 274 -31.46 15.09 10.29
CA GLY A 274 -32.16 14.45 11.42
C GLY A 274 -31.62 13.06 11.79
N VAL A 275 -30.50 12.61 11.21
CA VAL A 275 -29.91 11.28 11.49
C VAL A 275 -28.53 11.45 12.08
N THR A 276 -28.28 10.82 13.23
CA THR A 276 -26.98 10.84 13.93
C THR A 276 -26.16 9.60 13.58
N LEU A 277 -24.87 9.80 13.28
CA LEU A 277 -23.87 8.75 13.14
C LEU A 277 -22.66 9.08 14.02
N THR A 278 -21.97 8.05 14.51
CA THR A 278 -20.61 8.17 15.02
C THR A 278 -19.64 7.90 13.86
N VAL A 279 -18.79 8.87 13.55
CA VAL A 279 -17.93 8.86 12.37
C VAL A 279 -16.51 9.32 12.70
N ASP A 280 -15.59 8.94 11.84
CA ASP A 280 -14.27 9.55 11.75
C ASP A 280 -14.28 10.55 10.60
N ARG A 281 -13.80 11.78 10.88
CA ARG A 281 -13.76 12.87 9.90
C ARG A 281 -12.51 12.81 9.07
N ASN A 282 -12.70 12.92 7.76
CA ASN A 282 -11.60 12.90 6.79
C ASN A 282 -11.64 14.13 5.88
N HIS A 283 -10.46 14.56 5.45
CA HIS A 283 -10.29 15.41 4.29
C HIS A 283 -9.55 14.63 3.21
N VAL A 284 -10.12 14.62 2.02
CA VAL A 284 -9.60 13.88 0.87
C VAL A 284 -9.02 14.86 -0.13
N ASP A 285 -7.84 14.60 -0.62
CA ASP A 285 -7.30 15.08 -1.90
C ASP A 285 -6.62 13.88 -2.58
N GLY A 286 -7.44 12.97 -3.07
CA GLY A 286 -6.95 11.66 -3.48
C GLY A 286 -7.90 10.82 -4.31
N PRO A 287 -7.45 9.60 -4.69
CA PRO A 287 -8.26 8.69 -5.46
C PRO A 287 -9.43 8.14 -4.65
N THR A 288 -10.60 8.09 -5.31
CA THR A 288 -11.83 7.51 -4.78
C THR A 288 -12.41 6.51 -5.77
N ALA A 289 -13.18 5.53 -5.29
CA ALA A 289 -13.94 4.63 -6.13
C ALA A 289 -15.34 5.21 -6.45
N ARG A 290 -15.84 4.89 -7.65
CA ARG A 290 -17.17 5.23 -8.12
C ARG A 290 -17.95 3.99 -8.50
#